data_220ad55f784a2fde77c035564d640f62
#
_entry.id   220ad55f784a2fde77c035564d640f62
#
_cell.length_a   1.000
_cell.length_b   1.000
_cell.length_c   1.000
_cell.angle_alpha   90.00
_cell.angle_beta   90.00
_cell.angle_gamma   90.00
#
_symmetry.space_group_name_H-M   'P 1'
#
loop_
_entity.id
_entity.type
_entity.pdbx_description
1 polymer ?
#
loop_
_entity_poly.entity_id
_entity_poly.type
_entity_poly.pdbx_seq_one_letter_code
_entity_poly.pdbx_strand_id
1 'polypeptide(L)'
;MFQKLLFSLLLIPALAAPACLSAENRINEGPPPKFELYGGYSRLLLPYDHTQANPFKGGANGWDASLRIPLPVVGRWLGIKGDVSGDYRNDGPNFNPHSYFFLAGPQLSAHFGRSTLFVHGLVGSAHLNQQVIPSLKSGSTFAMAAGAGLDVGITRALAWRITGDFYNTNFKSSDVTVKGIVNSNGRVSTGPVLRF
;
A
#
# COMPACT_ATOMS: atom_id res chain seq x y z
N MET A 1 11.27 -2.72 -24.53
CA MET A 1 12.00 -1.45 -24.52
C MET A 1 11.18 -0.29 -23.93
N PHE A 2 9.87 -0.31 -24.03
CA PHE A 2 8.95 0.74 -23.46
C PHE A 2 8.85 0.78 -21.94
N GLN A 3 9.09 -0.33 -21.24
CA GLN A 3 8.92 -0.44 -19.79
C GLN A 3 9.99 0.30 -18.95
N LYS A 4 11.17 0.55 -19.54
CA LYS A 4 12.26 1.29 -18.87
C LYS A 4 12.08 2.81 -18.90
N LEU A 5 11.31 3.33 -19.87
CA LEU A 5 11.06 4.76 -20.01
C LEU A 5 10.01 5.30 -19.00
N LEU A 6 9.04 4.46 -18.60
CA LEU A 6 8.00 4.87 -17.64
C LEU A 6 8.55 5.07 -16.23
N PHE A 7 9.57 4.31 -15.82
CA PHE A 7 10.20 4.47 -14.51
C PHE A 7 11.04 5.74 -14.38
N SER A 8 11.68 6.19 -15.48
CA SER A 8 12.45 7.44 -15.47
C SER A 8 11.57 8.69 -15.44
N LEU A 9 10.35 8.63 -15.98
CA LEU A 9 9.47 9.81 -16.04
C LEU A 9 8.75 10.08 -14.70
N LEU A 10 8.59 9.06 -13.85
CA LEU A 10 7.95 9.19 -12.52
C LEU A 10 8.89 9.68 -11.41
N LEU A 11 10.21 9.62 -11.63
CA LEU A 11 11.18 10.03 -10.61
C LEU A 11 11.49 11.54 -10.64
N ILE A 12 11.30 12.20 -11.76
CA ILE A 12 11.69 13.62 -11.95
C ILE A 12 10.76 14.61 -11.24
N PRO A 13 9.42 14.45 -11.20
CA PRO A 13 8.54 15.38 -10.48
C PRO A 13 8.61 15.25 -8.96
N ALA A 14 9.08 14.11 -8.43
CA ALA A 14 9.17 13.89 -6.98
C ALA A 14 10.29 14.70 -6.31
N LEU A 15 11.35 15.09 -7.05
CA LEU A 15 12.45 15.91 -6.52
C LEU A 15 12.17 17.41 -6.55
N ALA A 16 11.29 17.89 -7.41
CA ALA A 16 10.97 19.31 -7.54
C ALA A 16 9.84 19.78 -6.59
N ALA A 17 9.09 18.86 -6.01
CA ALA A 17 7.96 19.16 -5.14
C ALA A 17 8.29 19.79 -3.76
N PRO A 18 9.44 19.55 -3.12
CA PRO A 18 9.67 20.04 -1.76
C PRO A 18 9.80 21.57 -1.64
N ALA A 19 10.21 22.27 -2.70
CA ALA A 19 10.44 23.70 -2.62
C ALA A 19 9.16 24.56 -2.61
N CYS A 20 8.09 24.11 -3.26
CA CYS A 20 6.81 24.83 -3.30
C CYS A 20 5.87 24.53 -2.13
N LEU A 21 6.06 23.41 -1.44
CA LEU A 21 5.16 22.94 -0.39
C LEU A 21 5.48 23.50 1.00
N SER A 22 6.64 24.14 1.18
CA SER A 22 7.07 24.63 2.49
C SER A 22 6.55 26.04 2.84
N ALA A 23 5.93 26.75 1.92
CA ALA A 23 5.67 28.20 2.09
C ALA A 23 4.26 28.56 2.58
N GLU A 24 3.26 27.68 2.44
CA GLU A 24 1.88 28.16 2.48
C GLU A 24 1.03 27.87 3.72
N ASN A 25 1.46 27.11 4.70
CA ASN A 25 0.52 26.76 5.79
C ASN A 25 1.08 26.81 7.22
N ARG A 26 1.78 27.88 7.59
CA ARG A 26 2.23 28.05 8.98
C ARG A 26 1.19 28.66 9.92
N ILE A 27 0.03 29.11 9.45
CA ILE A 27 -0.79 30.06 10.19
C ILE A 27 -1.84 29.41 11.12
N ASN A 28 -2.19 28.13 10.96
CA ASN A 28 -3.27 27.51 11.77
C ASN A 28 -3.08 26.04 12.17
N GLU A 29 -1.90 25.48 12.09
CA GLU A 29 -1.67 24.09 12.48
C GLU A 29 -1.01 24.00 13.85
N GLY A 30 -1.66 23.31 14.77
CA GLY A 30 -1.06 22.90 16.03
C GLY A 30 0.22 22.06 15.82
N PRO A 31 0.92 21.63 16.88
CA PRO A 31 2.14 20.84 16.76
C PRO A 31 1.88 19.62 15.85
N PRO A 32 2.85 19.25 15.02
CA PRO A 32 2.71 18.10 14.12
C PRO A 32 2.47 16.83 14.92
N PRO A 33 1.67 15.90 14.42
CA PRO A 33 1.48 14.62 15.07
C PRO A 33 2.83 13.90 15.19
N LYS A 34 3.08 13.30 16.34
CA LYS A 34 4.28 12.50 16.60
C LYS A 34 4.22 11.16 15.85
N PHE A 35 3.01 10.62 15.70
CA PHE A 35 2.74 9.42 14.92
C PHE A 35 1.28 9.41 14.43
N GLU A 36 1.05 8.67 13.35
CA GLU A 36 -0.27 8.44 12.76
C GLU A 36 -0.53 6.94 12.72
N LEU A 37 -1.66 6.52 13.27
CA LEU A 37 -2.12 5.14 13.25
C LEU A 37 -3.33 5.03 12.32
N TYR A 38 -3.25 4.18 11.34
CA TYR A 38 -4.32 3.87 10.40
C TYR A 38 -4.81 2.45 10.59
N GLY A 39 -6.10 2.24 10.42
CA GLY A 39 -6.70 0.92 10.31
C GLY A 39 -7.93 0.98 9.42
N GLY A 40 -8.07 0.02 8.51
CA GLY A 40 -9.16 0.08 7.55
C GLY A 40 -9.45 -1.24 6.83
N TYR A 41 -10.48 -1.18 6.02
CA TYR A 41 -10.84 -2.23 5.07
C TYR A 41 -9.96 -2.12 3.82
N SER A 42 -9.54 -3.24 3.29
CA SER A 42 -8.81 -3.32 2.03
C SER A 42 -9.47 -4.27 1.04
N ARG A 43 -9.28 -4.00 -0.24
CA ARG A 43 -9.65 -4.87 -1.33
C ARG A 43 -8.49 -5.03 -2.30
N LEU A 44 -8.01 -6.25 -2.42
CA LEU A 44 -7.00 -6.63 -3.40
C LEU A 44 -7.67 -6.83 -4.75
N LEU A 45 -7.17 -6.11 -5.76
CA LEU A 45 -7.61 -6.19 -7.15
C LEU A 45 -6.64 -7.09 -7.90
N LEU A 46 -7.09 -8.27 -8.30
CA LEU A 46 -6.27 -9.19 -9.09
C LEU A 46 -6.36 -8.81 -10.57
N PRO A 47 -5.27 -8.91 -11.35
CA PRO A 47 -5.30 -8.65 -12.78
C PRO A 47 -6.29 -9.61 -13.46
N TYR A 48 -7.16 -9.06 -14.29
CA TYR A 48 -8.14 -9.83 -15.05
C TYR A 48 -7.47 -10.40 -16.30
N ASP A 49 -7.30 -11.72 -16.35
CA ASP A 49 -6.86 -12.43 -17.55
C ASP A 49 -8.10 -12.92 -18.33
N HIS A 50 -8.26 -12.42 -19.57
CA HIS A 50 -9.39 -12.75 -20.45
C HIS A 50 -9.27 -14.14 -21.09
N THR A 51 -8.10 -14.77 -21.05
CA THR A 51 -7.77 -15.95 -21.86
C THR A 51 -7.93 -17.27 -21.15
N GLN A 52 -8.06 -17.28 -19.83
CA GLN A 52 -8.15 -18.48 -19.01
C GLN A 52 -9.35 -18.43 -18.06
N ALA A 53 -9.94 -19.58 -17.78
CA ALA A 53 -10.87 -19.73 -16.66
C ALA A 53 -10.11 -19.49 -15.34
N ASN A 54 -9.94 -18.21 -15.01
CA ASN A 54 -9.16 -17.79 -13.86
C ASN A 54 -9.93 -18.12 -12.56
N PRO A 55 -9.48 -19.07 -11.74
CA PRO A 55 -10.10 -19.38 -10.47
C PRO A 55 -10.05 -18.20 -9.48
N PHE A 56 -9.27 -17.14 -9.78
CA PHE A 56 -9.11 -15.94 -8.96
C PHE A 56 -9.98 -14.75 -9.40
N LYS A 57 -11.11 -14.99 -10.10
CA LYS A 57 -12.07 -13.93 -10.44
C LYS A 57 -12.58 -13.24 -9.17
N GLY A 58 -12.41 -11.93 -9.07
CA GLY A 58 -13.14 -11.09 -8.12
C GLY A 58 -12.34 -10.39 -7.01
N GLY A 59 -11.01 -10.62 -6.89
CA GLY A 59 -10.19 -9.98 -5.85
C GLY A 59 -10.38 -10.62 -4.46
N ALA A 60 -9.64 -10.14 -3.48
CA ALA A 60 -9.72 -10.58 -2.09
C ALA A 60 -10.12 -9.40 -1.19
N ASN A 61 -10.91 -9.67 -0.18
CA ASN A 61 -11.26 -8.70 0.86
C ASN A 61 -10.27 -8.84 2.01
N GLY A 62 -9.96 -7.74 2.68
CA GLY A 62 -8.99 -7.76 3.74
C GLY A 62 -9.06 -6.58 4.68
N TRP A 63 -8.04 -6.47 5.49
CA TRP A 63 -7.78 -5.35 6.37
C TRP A 63 -6.36 -4.82 6.13
N ASP A 64 -6.18 -3.56 6.46
CA ASP A 64 -4.93 -2.84 6.32
C ASP A 64 -4.73 -1.98 7.57
N ALA A 65 -3.55 -2.07 8.18
CA ALA A 65 -3.16 -1.24 9.30
C ALA A 65 -1.76 -0.69 9.07
N SER A 66 -1.56 0.59 9.37
CA SER A 66 -0.23 1.19 9.23
C SER A 66 0.06 2.22 10.31
N LEU A 67 1.34 2.30 10.66
CA LEU A 67 1.91 3.30 11.55
C LEU A 67 2.86 4.18 10.75
N ARG A 68 2.66 5.50 10.80
CA ARG A 68 3.58 6.49 10.24
C ARG A 68 4.23 7.30 11.35
N ILE A 69 5.55 7.44 11.28
CA ILE A 69 6.35 8.28 12.16
C ILE A 69 6.99 9.37 11.28
N PRO A 70 6.58 10.65 11.43
CA PRO A 70 7.24 11.76 10.74
C PRO A 70 8.69 11.90 11.21
N LEU A 71 9.57 12.30 10.31
CA LEU A 71 10.98 12.57 10.61
C LEU A 71 11.18 14.09 10.82
N PRO A 72 11.18 14.59 12.06
CA PRO A 72 11.23 16.05 12.33
C PRO A 72 12.51 16.71 11.85
N VAL A 73 13.60 15.94 11.76
CA VAL A 73 14.93 16.44 11.30
C VAL A 73 14.91 16.86 9.83
N VAL A 74 14.11 16.18 9.00
CA VAL A 74 14.05 16.45 7.54
C VAL A 74 12.84 17.33 7.20
N GLY A 75 11.84 17.39 8.10
CA GLY A 75 10.61 18.13 7.89
C GLY A 75 9.37 17.24 7.95
N ARG A 76 8.19 17.87 8.04
CA ARG A 76 6.90 17.17 8.19
C ARG A 76 6.48 16.37 6.96
N TRP A 77 7.10 16.66 5.82
CA TRP A 77 6.79 16.03 4.54
C TRP A 77 7.33 14.62 4.40
N LEU A 78 8.38 14.24 5.14
CA LEU A 78 8.98 12.91 5.12
C LEU A 78 8.65 12.15 6.42
N GLY A 79 8.31 10.88 6.28
CA GLY A 79 8.12 9.95 7.40
C GLY A 79 8.49 8.54 7.02
N ILE A 80 8.56 7.67 8.02
CA ILE A 80 8.66 6.23 7.84
C ILE A 80 7.29 5.63 8.10
N LYS A 81 6.81 4.78 7.18
CA LYS A 81 5.58 4.03 7.29
C LYS A 81 5.91 2.55 7.48
N GLY A 82 5.31 1.92 8.49
CA GLY A 82 5.18 0.48 8.61
C GLY A 82 3.75 0.08 8.26
N ASP A 83 3.58 -0.99 7.49
CA ASP A 83 2.30 -1.45 6.96
C ASP A 83 2.13 -2.94 7.19
N VAL A 84 1.00 -3.34 7.72
CA VAL A 84 0.63 -4.74 7.93
C VAL A 84 -0.77 -4.94 7.36
N SER A 85 -0.92 -5.92 6.48
CA SER A 85 -2.23 -6.21 5.89
C SER A 85 -2.47 -7.71 5.76
N GLY A 86 -3.74 -8.08 5.76
CA GLY A 86 -4.19 -9.45 5.56
C GLY A 86 -5.34 -9.49 4.56
N ASP A 87 -5.20 -10.33 3.53
CA ASP A 87 -6.21 -10.52 2.51
C ASP A 87 -6.76 -11.94 2.57
N TYR A 88 -8.08 -12.04 2.51
CA TYR A 88 -8.83 -13.28 2.64
C TYR A 88 -9.75 -13.46 1.44
N ARG A 89 -9.74 -14.66 0.91
CA ARG A 89 -10.65 -15.03 -0.15
C ARG A 89 -11.43 -16.27 0.26
N ASN A 90 -12.72 -16.26 0.01
CA ASN A 90 -13.62 -17.35 0.31
C ASN A 90 -14.25 -17.84 -1.00
N ASP A 91 -13.65 -18.84 -1.62
CA ASP A 91 -14.08 -19.39 -2.92
C ASP A 91 -14.80 -20.76 -2.77
N GLY A 92 -15.26 -21.09 -1.56
CA GLY A 92 -15.99 -22.32 -1.27
C GLY A 92 -15.47 -23.09 -0.05
N PRO A 93 -16.08 -24.23 0.30
CA PRO A 93 -15.82 -24.91 1.56
C PRO A 93 -14.39 -25.47 1.73
N ASN A 94 -13.62 -25.57 0.63
CA ASN A 94 -12.28 -26.18 0.64
C ASN A 94 -11.18 -25.26 0.10
N PHE A 95 -11.46 -23.96 -0.20
CA PHE A 95 -10.49 -23.06 -0.79
C PHE A 95 -10.54 -21.67 -0.13
N ASN A 96 -9.71 -21.47 0.88
CA ASN A 96 -9.60 -20.22 1.63
C ASN A 96 -8.14 -19.76 1.70
N PRO A 97 -7.55 -19.22 0.62
CA PRO A 97 -6.21 -18.67 0.65
C PRO A 97 -6.16 -17.40 1.52
N HIS A 98 -5.12 -17.31 2.34
CA HIS A 98 -4.83 -16.15 3.16
C HIS A 98 -3.44 -15.61 2.80
N SER A 99 -3.33 -14.31 2.63
CA SER A 99 -2.04 -13.66 2.45
C SER A 99 -1.84 -12.57 3.50
N TYR A 100 -0.62 -12.45 3.99
CA TYR A 100 -0.22 -11.41 4.94
C TYR A 100 0.98 -10.67 4.38
N PHE A 101 0.98 -9.36 4.51
CA PHE A 101 2.07 -8.48 4.09
C PHE A 101 2.60 -7.72 5.30
N PHE A 102 3.93 -7.62 5.38
CA PHE A 102 4.66 -6.85 6.38
C PHE A 102 5.67 -5.99 5.64
N LEU A 103 5.36 -4.72 5.50
CA LEU A 103 6.14 -3.80 4.67
C LEU A 103 6.52 -2.56 5.46
N ALA A 104 7.68 -1.97 5.14
CA ALA A 104 8.08 -0.69 5.69
C ALA A 104 8.85 0.14 4.66
N GLY A 105 8.81 1.46 4.79
CA GLY A 105 9.53 2.35 3.90
C GLY A 105 9.17 3.82 4.05
N PRO A 106 9.74 4.68 3.20
CA PRO A 106 9.49 6.10 3.24
C PRO A 106 8.09 6.46 2.74
N GLN A 107 7.51 7.49 3.37
CA GLN A 107 6.29 8.17 2.93
C GLN A 107 6.55 9.67 2.82
N LEU A 108 6.22 10.24 1.67
CA LEU A 108 6.21 11.67 1.40
C LEU A 108 4.77 12.19 1.53
N SER A 109 4.59 13.29 2.24
CA SER A 109 3.27 13.84 2.54
C SER A 109 3.24 15.34 2.28
N ALA A 110 2.22 15.79 1.56
CA ALA A 110 1.92 17.20 1.31
C ALA A 110 0.62 17.56 2.07
N HIS A 111 0.68 18.59 2.90
CA HIS A 111 -0.43 19.01 3.74
C HIS A 111 -1.14 20.22 3.10
N PHE A 112 -2.47 20.12 2.97
CA PHE A 112 -3.32 21.18 2.44
C PHE A 112 -4.47 21.43 3.43
N GLY A 113 -4.29 22.38 4.31
CA GLY A 113 -5.23 22.61 5.39
C GLY A 113 -5.43 21.37 6.27
N ARG A 114 -6.62 20.78 6.26
CA ARG A 114 -6.93 19.56 7.02
C ARG A 114 -6.66 18.26 6.23
N SER A 115 -6.42 18.36 4.94
CA SER A 115 -6.18 17.22 4.06
C SER A 115 -4.69 17.00 3.85
N THR A 116 -4.30 15.74 3.64
CA THR A 116 -2.91 15.35 3.38
C THR A 116 -2.88 14.41 2.19
N LEU A 117 -2.21 14.81 1.13
CA LEU A 117 -1.86 13.93 0.02
C LEU A 117 -0.53 13.26 0.34
N PHE A 118 -0.40 11.96 0.05
CA PHE A 118 0.85 11.25 0.27
C PHE A 118 1.14 10.23 -0.81
N VAL A 119 2.43 9.94 -0.96
CA VAL A 119 2.95 8.81 -1.74
C VAL A 119 3.93 8.02 -0.89
N HIS A 120 4.03 6.72 -1.11
CA HIS A 120 4.96 5.88 -0.38
C HIS A 120 5.55 4.78 -1.25
N GLY A 121 6.75 4.33 -0.85
CA GLY A 121 7.39 3.13 -1.38
C GLY A 121 7.78 2.23 -0.21
N LEU A 122 7.32 0.99 -0.22
CA LEU A 122 7.47 0.05 0.88
C LEU A 122 8.16 -1.22 0.39
N VAL A 123 8.97 -1.81 1.24
CA VAL A 123 9.62 -3.11 1.01
C VAL A 123 9.48 -3.99 2.24
N GLY A 124 9.48 -5.31 2.04
CA GLY A 124 9.35 -6.24 3.14
C GLY A 124 9.06 -7.66 2.69
N SER A 125 8.15 -8.33 3.36
CA SER A 125 7.80 -9.72 3.10
C SER A 125 6.30 -9.92 2.92
N ALA A 126 5.95 -10.84 2.03
CA ALA A 126 4.62 -11.39 1.90
C ALA A 126 4.65 -12.86 2.33
N HIS A 127 3.67 -13.27 3.11
CA HIS A 127 3.45 -14.64 3.53
C HIS A 127 2.15 -15.16 2.95
N LEU A 128 2.22 -16.24 2.17
CA LEU A 128 1.07 -16.90 1.59
C LEU A 128 0.85 -18.23 2.30
N ASN A 129 -0.33 -18.40 2.85
CA ASN A 129 -0.77 -19.68 3.40
C ASN A 129 -1.78 -20.31 2.43
N GLN A 130 -1.34 -21.33 1.70
CA GLN A 130 -2.18 -22.09 0.77
C GLN A 130 -2.12 -23.58 1.10
N GLN A 131 -3.26 -24.14 1.46
CA GLN A 131 -3.39 -25.58 1.74
C GLN A 131 -3.82 -26.42 0.52
N VAL A 132 -4.15 -25.80 -0.63
CA VAL A 132 -4.97 -26.46 -1.66
C VAL A 132 -4.29 -26.65 -3.02
N ILE A 133 -3.20 -25.94 -3.34
CA ILE A 133 -2.48 -26.16 -4.60
C ILE A 133 -1.13 -26.81 -4.30
N PRO A 134 -0.93 -28.09 -4.68
CA PRO A 134 0.31 -28.82 -4.41
C PRO A 134 1.58 -28.16 -4.99
N SER A 135 1.43 -27.34 -6.02
CA SER A 135 2.53 -26.63 -6.69
C SER A 135 2.95 -25.31 -6.02
N LEU A 136 2.13 -24.75 -5.11
CA LEU A 136 2.45 -23.55 -4.33
C LEU A 136 2.66 -23.94 -2.87
N LYS A 137 3.90 -24.08 -2.45
CA LYS A 137 4.24 -24.25 -1.04
C LYS A 137 3.94 -22.98 -0.27
N SER A 138 3.30 -23.10 0.90
CA SER A 138 3.25 -22.03 1.89
C SER A 138 4.65 -21.48 2.10
N GLY A 139 4.82 -20.17 2.00
CA GLY A 139 6.14 -19.60 2.12
C GLY A 139 6.12 -18.07 2.17
N SER A 140 7.21 -17.54 2.69
CA SER A 140 7.48 -16.11 2.67
C SER A 140 8.31 -15.74 1.46
N THR A 141 8.01 -14.60 0.87
CA THR A 141 8.77 -14.04 -0.23
C THR A 141 8.99 -12.55 -0.04
N PHE A 142 9.98 -12.01 -0.75
CA PHE A 142 10.19 -10.58 -0.81
C PHE A 142 9.00 -9.91 -1.51
N ALA A 143 8.54 -8.80 -0.92
CA ALA A 143 7.45 -7.98 -1.46
C ALA A 143 7.85 -6.52 -1.46
N MET A 144 7.36 -5.78 -2.45
CA MET A 144 7.43 -4.33 -2.52
C MET A 144 6.07 -3.76 -2.87
N ALA A 145 5.82 -2.54 -2.39
CA ALA A 145 4.62 -1.80 -2.74
C ALA A 145 4.98 -0.35 -3.04
N ALA A 146 4.25 0.24 -3.99
CA ALA A 146 4.27 1.68 -4.23
C ALA A 146 2.81 2.15 -4.28
N GLY A 147 2.53 3.26 -3.61
CA GLY A 147 1.16 3.73 -3.52
C GLY A 147 1.05 5.22 -3.26
N ALA A 148 -0.20 5.69 -3.37
CA ALA A 148 -0.59 7.05 -3.08
C ALA A 148 -1.94 7.07 -2.35
N GLY A 149 -2.19 8.12 -1.59
CA GLY A 149 -3.45 8.25 -0.88
C GLY A 149 -3.73 9.68 -0.44
N LEU A 150 -4.95 9.83 0.02
CA LEU A 150 -5.50 11.09 0.54
C LEU A 150 -6.07 10.85 1.93
N ASP A 151 -5.66 11.68 2.88
CA ASP A 151 -6.31 11.82 4.18
C ASP A 151 -7.18 13.06 4.18
N VAL A 152 -8.46 12.90 4.48
CA VAL A 152 -9.39 13.99 4.70
C VAL A 152 -9.57 14.18 6.19
N GLY A 153 -9.08 15.31 6.73
CA GLY A 153 -9.14 15.60 8.16
C GLY A 153 -10.56 15.93 8.62
N ILE A 154 -11.09 15.12 9.54
CA ILE A 154 -12.39 15.33 10.19
C ILE A 154 -12.19 16.24 11.41
N THR A 155 -11.20 15.89 12.25
CA THR A 155 -10.76 16.71 13.39
C THR A 155 -9.23 16.84 13.34
N ARG A 156 -8.64 17.46 14.38
CA ARG A 156 -7.17 17.49 14.52
C ARG A 156 -6.56 16.11 14.75
N ALA A 157 -7.27 15.26 15.50
CA ALA A 157 -6.82 13.92 15.88
C ALA A 157 -7.36 12.80 14.97
N LEU A 158 -8.34 13.09 14.11
CA LEU A 158 -9.02 12.09 13.29
C LEU A 158 -9.10 12.54 11.84
N ALA A 159 -8.68 11.66 10.92
CA ALA A 159 -8.88 11.80 9.49
C ALA A 159 -9.45 10.50 8.90
N TRP A 160 -9.96 10.59 7.68
CA TRP A 160 -10.36 9.44 6.88
C TRP A 160 -9.40 9.28 5.72
N ARG A 161 -8.86 8.08 5.55
CA ARG A 161 -7.88 7.74 4.51
C ARG A 161 -8.50 6.95 3.39
N ILE A 162 -8.08 7.25 2.16
CA ILE A 162 -8.26 6.41 0.98
C ILE A 162 -6.89 6.23 0.34
N THR A 163 -6.48 4.99 0.10
CA THR A 163 -5.16 4.63 -0.45
C THR A 163 -5.32 3.68 -1.62
N GLY A 164 -4.50 3.88 -2.66
CA GLY A 164 -4.30 2.94 -3.75
C GLY A 164 -2.83 2.49 -3.79
N ASP A 165 -2.60 1.19 -3.75
CA ASP A 165 -1.28 0.57 -3.73
C ASP A 165 -1.12 -0.39 -4.89
N PHE A 166 0.08 -0.45 -5.43
CA PHE A 166 0.52 -1.46 -6.36
C PHE A 166 1.57 -2.35 -5.69
N TYR A 167 1.29 -3.64 -5.61
CA TYR A 167 2.15 -4.65 -5.01
C TYR A 167 2.88 -5.44 -6.07
N ASN A 168 4.15 -5.71 -5.81
CA ASN A 168 4.93 -6.67 -6.55
C ASN A 168 5.54 -7.67 -5.58
N THR A 169 5.29 -8.95 -5.80
CA THR A 169 5.81 -10.05 -4.99
C THR A 169 6.61 -11.00 -5.87
N ASN A 170 7.57 -11.70 -5.30
CA ASN A 170 8.43 -12.60 -6.04
C ASN A 170 8.19 -14.07 -5.65
N PHE A 171 6.91 -14.49 -5.64
CA PHE A 171 6.57 -15.88 -5.41
C PHE A 171 7.07 -16.76 -6.56
N LYS A 172 7.82 -17.81 -6.22
CA LYS A 172 8.28 -18.81 -7.20
C LYS A 172 7.18 -19.84 -7.39
N SER A 173 6.60 -19.86 -8.58
CA SER A 173 5.73 -20.93 -9.03
C SER A 173 6.35 -21.61 -10.25
N SER A 174 6.23 -22.92 -10.33
CA SER A 174 6.59 -23.69 -11.54
C SER A 174 5.59 -23.47 -12.67
N ASP A 175 4.42 -22.93 -12.39
CA ASP A 175 3.40 -22.59 -13.37
C ASP A 175 3.48 -21.08 -13.70
N VAL A 176 3.75 -20.77 -14.98
CA VAL A 176 3.93 -19.39 -15.46
C VAL A 176 2.64 -18.56 -15.33
N THR A 177 1.48 -19.19 -15.47
CA THR A 177 0.17 -18.54 -15.37
C THR A 177 -0.10 -18.07 -13.94
N VAL A 178 0.18 -18.91 -12.96
CA VAL A 178 0.04 -18.59 -11.53
C VAL A 178 1.03 -17.51 -11.13
N LYS A 179 2.26 -17.52 -11.66
CA LYS A 179 3.29 -16.51 -11.39
C LYS A 179 2.86 -15.10 -11.79
N GLY A 180 2.21 -14.92 -12.93
CA GLY A 180 1.72 -13.62 -13.39
C GLY A 180 0.63 -13.03 -12.51
N ILE A 181 -0.26 -13.87 -11.98
CA ILE A 181 -1.40 -13.46 -11.17
C ILE A 181 -0.99 -13.10 -9.72
N VAL A 182 -0.01 -13.82 -9.17
CA VAL A 182 0.40 -13.64 -7.78
C VAL A 182 1.40 -12.50 -7.60
N ASN A 183 2.14 -12.13 -8.66
CA ASN A 183 3.27 -11.23 -8.54
C ASN A 183 2.95 -9.74 -8.70
N SER A 184 1.83 -9.36 -9.29
CA SER A 184 1.49 -7.94 -9.51
C SER A 184 0.01 -7.69 -9.24
N ASN A 185 -0.29 -6.97 -8.18
CA ASN A 185 -1.66 -6.73 -7.73
C ASN A 185 -1.87 -5.26 -7.35
N GLY A 186 -3.07 -4.74 -7.64
CA GLY A 186 -3.54 -3.48 -7.08
C GLY A 186 -4.30 -3.72 -5.78
N ARG A 187 -4.19 -2.80 -4.82
CA ARG A 187 -5.00 -2.77 -3.60
C ARG A 187 -5.61 -1.39 -3.44
N VAL A 188 -6.86 -1.35 -3.03
CA VAL A 188 -7.51 -0.13 -2.54
C VAL A 188 -7.88 -0.34 -1.09
N SER A 189 -7.56 0.63 -0.23
CA SER A 189 -7.91 0.58 1.19
C SER A 189 -8.54 1.88 1.66
N THR A 190 -9.40 1.80 2.67
CA THR A 190 -10.08 2.97 3.26
C THR A 190 -10.38 2.74 4.73
N GLY A 191 -10.27 3.80 5.54
CA GLY A 191 -10.54 3.74 6.97
C GLY A 191 -10.07 4.97 7.74
N PRO A 192 -10.26 4.97 9.07
CA PRO A 192 -9.84 6.05 9.95
C PRO A 192 -8.32 6.11 10.16
N VAL A 193 -7.82 7.33 10.36
CA VAL A 193 -6.46 7.65 10.79
C VAL A 193 -6.54 8.41 12.11
N LEU A 194 -5.85 7.93 13.12
CA LEU A 194 -5.65 8.61 14.39
C LEU A 194 -4.29 9.30 14.40
N ARG A 195 -4.26 10.58 14.80
CA ARG A 195 -3.07 11.43 14.85
C ARG A 195 -2.79 11.83 16.30
N PHE A 196 -1.55 11.58 16.73
CA PHE A 196 -1.11 11.82 18.13
C PHE A 196 0.08 12.77 18.21
#